data_6c3cf06811575ce6284228ddc938568b
#
_entry.id   6c3cf06811575ce6284228ddc938568b
#
_cell.length_a   1.000
_cell.length_b   1.000
_cell.length_c   1.000
_cell.angle_alpha   90.00
_cell.angle_beta   90.00
_cell.angle_gamma   90.00
#
_symmetry.space_group_name_H-M   'P 1'
#
loop_
_entity.id
_entity.type
_entity.pdbx_description
1 polymer ?
#
loop_
_entity_poly.entity_id
_entity_poly.type
_entity_poly.pdbx_seq_one_letter_code
_entity_poly.pdbx_strand_id
1 'polypeptide(L)'
;DEPLETCCAYANACGAFAVSRLLCSPEIPTFPELQFFLANGSPHHALRQDQAINHVHWATTRPASPPGIMALAIDHRIQLEAVAREVGAPFERISDFKVLAVQAAARVADGRQGFGMFIDGRYGREALFRAADHKLWVARPVELTGSRPLDFEYGGSLGTHLIEWPTAQVIKCLCFYHPDDPEELRLRQERELARVYDACRTLGRDLLIEIIAGKHGPLLDDTIPRVIQRIYDIGIKPDWWKLEPQKSATAWEAINESVARNDSYCRGVMVLGLEAPFADLVESFRACAGVPVVKGFAVGRTIHIDPARAWLAGKISDAEAVDQMAERFASLVSAWTDARRAKAA
;
A
#
# COMPACT_ATOMS: atom_id res chain seq x y z
N ASP A 1 -19.15 24.07 -25.76
CA ASP A 1 -18.69 24.06 -27.16
C ASP A 1 -17.26 24.59 -27.20
N GLU A 2 -16.34 23.76 -27.69
CA GLU A 2 -14.94 24.14 -27.81
C GLU A 2 -14.68 24.85 -29.13
N PRO A 3 -13.71 25.80 -29.19
CA PRO A 3 -13.28 26.40 -30.44
C PRO A 3 -12.77 25.36 -31.44
N LEU A 4 -12.94 25.64 -32.74
CA LEU A 4 -12.52 24.74 -33.82
C LEU A 4 -11.03 24.36 -33.73
N GLU A 5 -10.17 25.29 -33.39
CA GLU A 5 -8.74 25.09 -33.23
C GLU A 5 -8.46 24.08 -32.10
N THR A 6 -9.17 24.17 -30.97
CA THR A 6 -9.08 23.23 -29.87
C THR A 6 -9.56 21.83 -30.30
N CYS A 7 -10.67 21.74 -31.03
CA CYS A 7 -11.15 20.45 -31.57
C CYS A 7 -10.13 19.82 -32.52
N CYS A 8 -9.48 20.60 -33.39
CA CYS A 8 -8.42 20.13 -34.27
C CYS A 8 -7.18 19.64 -33.49
N ALA A 9 -6.78 20.36 -32.44
CA ALA A 9 -5.66 19.97 -31.59
C ALA A 9 -5.97 18.61 -30.86
N TYR A 10 -7.17 18.48 -30.32
CA TYR A 10 -7.61 17.21 -29.69
C TYR A 10 -7.65 16.06 -30.70
N ALA A 11 -8.18 16.28 -31.90
CA ALA A 11 -8.25 15.25 -32.93
C ALA A 11 -6.84 14.77 -33.36
N ASN A 12 -5.90 15.70 -33.57
CA ASN A 12 -4.52 15.36 -33.92
C ASN A 12 -3.83 14.57 -32.79
N ALA A 13 -3.99 14.99 -31.54
CA ALA A 13 -3.43 14.31 -30.39
C ALA A 13 -4.03 12.91 -30.22
N CYS A 14 -5.36 12.75 -30.33
CA CYS A 14 -6.01 11.44 -30.32
C CYS A 14 -5.49 10.53 -31.44
N GLY A 15 -5.24 11.09 -32.64
CA GLY A 15 -4.62 10.37 -33.75
C GLY A 15 -3.20 9.86 -33.40
N ALA A 16 -2.38 10.69 -32.72
CA ALA A 16 -1.05 10.28 -32.28
C ALA A 16 -1.12 9.11 -31.28
N PHE A 17 -2.07 9.14 -30.35
CA PHE A 17 -2.31 7.99 -29.44
C PHE A 17 -2.74 6.75 -30.22
N ALA A 18 -3.71 6.86 -31.12
CA ALA A 18 -4.25 5.74 -31.87
C ALA A 18 -3.19 5.00 -32.70
N VAL A 19 -2.25 5.70 -33.31
CA VAL A 19 -1.19 5.07 -34.13
C VAL A 19 -0.04 4.53 -33.29
N SER A 20 0.09 4.94 -32.02
CA SER A 20 1.18 4.53 -31.14
C SER A 20 0.82 3.33 -30.24
N ARG A 21 -0.46 2.97 -30.15
CA ARG A 21 -0.99 1.93 -29.27
C ARG A 21 -1.53 0.73 -30.05
N LEU A 22 -1.57 -0.44 -29.40
CA LEU A 22 -1.89 -1.70 -30.08
C LEU A 22 -3.38 -2.06 -30.06
N LEU A 23 -4.15 -1.48 -29.12
CA LEU A 23 -5.56 -1.80 -28.93
C LEU A 23 -6.44 -0.57 -29.21
N CYS A 24 -7.69 -0.82 -29.63
CA CYS A 24 -8.62 0.26 -29.94
C CYS A 24 -9.16 0.94 -28.66
N SER A 25 -10.22 0.38 -28.07
CA SER A 25 -10.98 1.05 -27.03
C SER A 25 -10.23 1.21 -25.68
N PRO A 26 -9.52 0.20 -25.16
CA PRO A 26 -8.77 0.35 -23.91
C PRO A 26 -7.59 1.34 -24.00
N GLU A 27 -7.14 1.64 -25.20
CA GLU A 27 -6.00 2.50 -25.47
C GLU A 27 -6.37 3.92 -25.89
N ILE A 28 -7.66 4.24 -25.94
CA ILE A 28 -8.11 5.61 -26.15
C ILE A 28 -7.63 6.48 -24.99
N PRO A 29 -7.01 7.64 -25.23
CA PRO A 29 -6.54 8.50 -24.14
C PRO A 29 -7.72 9.01 -23.31
N THR A 30 -7.52 9.07 -22.00
CA THR A 30 -8.42 9.80 -21.11
C THR A 30 -8.24 11.30 -21.34
N PHE A 31 -9.22 12.12 -20.95
CA PHE A 31 -9.11 13.56 -21.12
C PHE A 31 -7.91 14.17 -20.35
N PRO A 32 -7.61 13.78 -19.11
CA PRO A 32 -6.38 14.21 -18.43
C PRO A 32 -5.10 13.81 -19.16
N GLU A 33 -5.07 12.61 -19.75
CA GLU A 33 -3.93 12.15 -20.53
C GLU A 33 -3.72 12.96 -21.82
N LEU A 34 -4.82 13.26 -22.53
CA LEU A 34 -4.80 14.13 -23.69
C LEU A 34 -4.28 15.52 -23.34
N GLN A 35 -4.78 16.12 -22.26
CA GLN A 35 -4.31 17.43 -21.79
C GLN A 35 -2.84 17.39 -21.37
N PHE A 36 -2.40 16.31 -20.67
CA PHE A 36 -1.00 16.17 -20.30
C PHE A 36 -0.09 16.16 -21.54
N PHE A 37 -0.45 15.38 -22.55
CA PHE A 37 0.31 15.31 -23.81
C PHE A 37 0.34 16.63 -24.54
N LEU A 38 -0.78 17.34 -24.64
CA LEU A 38 -0.84 18.65 -25.31
C LEU A 38 0.00 19.72 -24.59
N ALA A 39 0.08 19.64 -23.25
CA ALA A 39 0.86 20.59 -22.44
C ALA A 39 2.37 20.29 -22.45
N ASN A 40 2.77 19.02 -22.48
CA ASN A 40 4.16 18.60 -22.24
C ASN A 40 4.83 18.00 -23.48
N GLY A 41 4.06 17.54 -24.47
CA GLY A 41 4.58 16.73 -25.58
C GLY A 41 5.05 15.36 -25.12
N SER A 42 5.89 14.74 -25.95
CA SER A 42 6.62 13.51 -25.61
C SER A 42 7.98 13.50 -26.31
N PRO A 43 9.05 13.08 -25.63
CA PRO A 43 10.35 12.86 -26.28
C PRO A 43 10.38 11.58 -27.15
N HIS A 44 9.33 10.75 -27.09
CA HIS A 44 9.24 9.49 -27.80
C HIS A 44 8.34 9.59 -29.04
N HIS A 45 8.77 9.03 -30.18
CA HIS A 45 7.92 8.91 -31.37
C HIS A 45 6.72 8.00 -31.12
N ALA A 46 6.89 6.96 -30.34
CA ALA A 46 5.80 6.07 -29.93
C ALA A 46 5.37 6.42 -28.49
N LEU A 47 4.20 7.04 -28.32
CA LEU A 47 3.72 7.51 -27.00
C LEU A 47 3.63 6.40 -25.94
N ARG A 48 3.43 5.14 -26.37
CA ARG A 48 3.45 3.97 -25.47
C ARG A 48 4.79 3.76 -24.74
N GLN A 49 5.87 4.39 -25.19
CA GLN A 49 7.19 4.34 -24.55
C GLN A 49 7.38 5.46 -23.53
N ASP A 50 6.48 6.42 -23.49
CA ASP A 50 6.54 7.54 -22.56
C ASP A 50 5.96 7.13 -21.20
N GLN A 51 6.84 6.96 -20.21
CA GLN A 51 6.45 6.53 -18.86
C GLN A 51 5.54 7.54 -18.16
N ALA A 52 5.71 8.84 -18.42
CA ALA A 52 4.88 9.87 -17.81
C ALA A 52 3.44 9.80 -18.35
N ILE A 53 3.28 9.67 -19.67
CA ILE A 53 1.98 9.47 -20.32
C ILE A 53 1.33 8.16 -19.82
N ASN A 54 2.10 7.08 -19.77
CA ASN A 54 1.60 5.78 -19.30
C ASN A 54 1.17 5.83 -17.82
N HIS A 55 1.87 6.62 -16.99
CA HIS A 55 1.46 6.83 -15.61
C HIS A 55 0.12 7.58 -15.51
N VAL A 56 -0.09 8.63 -16.30
CA VAL A 56 -1.38 9.34 -16.35
C VAL A 56 -2.49 8.42 -16.85
N HIS A 57 -2.23 7.62 -17.88
CA HIS A 57 -3.19 6.63 -18.39
C HIS A 57 -3.59 5.65 -17.28
N TRP A 58 -2.61 5.01 -16.63
CA TRP A 58 -2.86 4.11 -15.49
C TRP A 58 -3.69 4.81 -14.40
N ALA A 59 -3.24 5.97 -13.96
CA ALA A 59 -3.87 6.69 -12.86
C ALA A 59 -5.33 7.08 -13.11
N THR A 60 -5.69 7.31 -14.39
CA THR A 60 -7.02 7.76 -14.80
C THR A 60 -7.94 6.65 -15.30
N THR A 61 -7.40 5.44 -15.53
CA THR A 61 -8.17 4.25 -15.95
C THR A 61 -8.26 3.17 -14.89
N ARG A 62 -7.39 3.19 -13.88
CA ARG A 62 -7.38 2.19 -12.78
C ARG A 62 -8.70 2.20 -12.00
N PRO A 63 -9.13 1.07 -11.43
CA PRO A 63 -10.34 0.99 -10.62
C PRO A 63 -10.36 2.02 -9.48
N ALA A 64 -11.54 2.52 -9.15
CA ALA A 64 -11.72 3.39 -7.99
C ALA A 64 -11.31 2.69 -6.70
N SER A 65 -10.75 3.44 -5.75
CA SER A 65 -10.40 2.98 -4.41
C SER A 65 -11.06 3.89 -3.38
N PRO A 66 -11.37 3.40 -2.18
CA PRO A 66 -11.85 4.25 -1.11
C PRO A 66 -10.87 5.43 -0.85
N PRO A 67 -11.37 6.60 -0.46
CA PRO A 67 -10.54 7.79 -0.26
C PRO A 67 -9.62 7.71 0.97
N GLY A 68 -9.83 6.70 1.80
CA GLY A 68 -9.00 6.39 2.96
C GLY A 68 -9.22 4.95 3.41
N ILE A 69 -8.19 4.34 4.01
CA ILE A 69 -8.19 2.94 4.40
C ILE A 69 -7.76 2.79 5.86
N MET A 70 -8.61 2.19 6.68
CA MET A 70 -8.29 1.71 8.02
C MET A 70 -8.13 0.20 7.96
N ALA A 71 -6.90 -0.30 8.11
CA ALA A 71 -6.62 -1.70 7.86
C ALA A 71 -6.05 -2.44 9.08
N LEU A 72 -6.55 -3.66 9.28
CA LEU A 72 -5.94 -4.65 10.15
C LEU A 72 -4.90 -5.43 9.35
N ALA A 73 -3.64 -5.37 9.76
CA ALA A 73 -2.56 -6.09 9.09
C ALA A 73 -2.29 -7.44 9.78
N ILE A 74 -2.54 -8.55 9.07
CA ILE A 74 -2.30 -9.92 9.52
C ILE A 74 -1.33 -10.68 8.59
N ASP A 75 -0.60 -9.95 7.75
CA ASP A 75 0.38 -10.50 6.80
C ASP A 75 1.71 -10.92 7.45
N HIS A 76 1.77 -10.91 8.77
CA HIS A 76 2.91 -11.40 9.57
C HIS A 76 3.05 -12.91 9.44
N ARG A 77 4.23 -13.39 9.04
CA ARG A 77 4.55 -14.81 8.85
C ARG A 77 5.48 -15.29 9.96
N ILE A 78 6.75 -14.89 9.90
CA ILE A 78 7.76 -15.32 10.90
C ILE A 78 7.44 -14.89 12.33
N GLN A 79 6.71 -13.77 12.51
CA GLN A 79 6.31 -13.29 13.82
C GLN A 79 5.25 -14.20 14.45
N LEU A 80 4.26 -14.66 13.68
CA LEU A 80 3.26 -15.63 14.14
C LEU A 80 3.86 -17.02 14.31
N GLU A 81 4.81 -17.43 13.46
CA GLU A 81 5.58 -18.66 13.67
C GLU A 81 6.37 -18.61 15.00
N ALA A 82 6.97 -17.45 15.33
CA ALA A 82 7.66 -17.29 16.61
C ALA A 82 6.70 -17.45 17.80
N VAL A 83 5.51 -16.85 17.73
CA VAL A 83 4.47 -17.03 18.76
C VAL A 83 4.02 -18.48 18.86
N ALA A 84 3.79 -19.14 17.72
CA ALA A 84 3.40 -20.56 17.71
C ALA A 84 4.46 -21.47 18.36
N ARG A 85 5.76 -21.24 18.04
CA ARG A 85 6.87 -21.94 18.70
C ARG A 85 6.93 -21.69 20.20
N GLU A 86 6.75 -20.44 20.63
CA GLU A 86 6.75 -20.03 22.05
C GLU A 86 5.74 -20.82 22.88
N VAL A 87 4.56 -21.06 22.31
CA VAL A 87 3.46 -21.75 23.00
C VAL A 87 3.32 -23.23 22.62
N GLY A 88 4.21 -23.76 21.78
CA GLY A 88 4.17 -25.16 21.34
C GLY A 88 3.00 -25.51 20.41
N ALA A 89 2.44 -24.52 19.69
CA ALA A 89 1.34 -24.74 18.76
C ALA A 89 1.84 -25.11 17.35
N PRO A 90 1.12 -25.98 16.61
CA PRO A 90 1.44 -26.26 15.22
C PRO A 90 1.19 -25.06 14.32
N PHE A 91 2.02 -24.89 13.27
CA PHE A 91 1.95 -23.72 12.38
C PHE A 91 0.67 -23.66 11.55
N GLU A 92 0.04 -24.79 11.30
CA GLU A 92 -1.24 -24.88 10.59
C GLU A 92 -2.32 -24.04 11.27
N ARG A 93 -2.30 -23.93 12.59
CA ARG A 93 -3.22 -23.10 13.37
C ARG A 93 -3.08 -21.59 13.07
N ILE A 94 -1.95 -21.16 12.53
CA ILE A 94 -1.79 -19.77 12.10
C ILE A 94 -2.81 -19.42 10.99
N SER A 95 -3.11 -20.37 10.11
CA SER A 95 -4.11 -20.17 9.05
C SER A 95 -5.52 -19.95 9.63
N ASP A 96 -5.89 -20.75 10.63
CA ASP A 96 -7.19 -20.60 11.30
C ASP A 96 -7.28 -19.28 12.04
N PHE A 97 -6.21 -18.87 12.75
CA PHE A 97 -6.16 -17.58 13.42
C PHE A 97 -6.32 -16.39 12.45
N LYS A 98 -5.78 -16.47 11.25
CA LYS A 98 -5.95 -15.41 10.23
C LYS A 98 -7.40 -15.32 9.75
N VAL A 99 -8.14 -16.41 9.73
CA VAL A 99 -9.59 -16.40 9.46
C VAL A 99 -10.35 -15.68 10.58
N LEU A 100 -9.99 -15.91 11.85
CA LEU A 100 -10.58 -15.17 12.98
C LEU A 100 -10.29 -13.66 12.89
N ALA A 101 -9.09 -13.28 12.43
CA ALA A 101 -8.77 -11.87 12.21
C ALA A 101 -9.64 -11.23 11.09
N VAL A 102 -10.02 -11.99 10.05
CA VAL A 102 -10.97 -11.51 9.04
C VAL A 102 -12.35 -11.25 9.66
N GLN A 103 -12.83 -12.17 10.52
CA GLN A 103 -14.11 -12.00 11.21
C GLN A 103 -14.10 -10.74 12.10
N ALA A 104 -13.00 -10.50 12.81
CA ALA A 104 -12.83 -9.29 13.62
C ALA A 104 -12.87 -8.01 12.76
N ALA A 105 -12.13 -7.99 11.66
CA ALA A 105 -12.11 -6.85 10.74
C ALA A 105 -13.48 -6.61 10.09
N ALA A 106 -14.15 -7.67 9.63
CA ALA A 106 -15.48 -7.61 9.03
C ALA A 106 -16.52 -7.07 10.00
N ARG A 107 -16.48 -7.49 11.27
CA ARG A 107 -17.35 -6.99 12.33
C ARG A 107 -17.18 -5.49 12.55
N VAL A 108 -15.93 -5.01 12.60
CA VAL A 108 -15.65 -3.58 12.78
C VAL A 108 -16.02 -2.78 11.53
N ALA A 109 -15.80 -3.34 10.36
CA ALA A 109 -16.19 -2.72 9.09
C ALA A 109 -17.70 -2.55 8.96
N ASP A 110 -18.48 -3.54 9.39
CA ASP A 110 -19.95 -3.55 9.33
C ASP A 110 -20.49 -3.13 7.94
N GLY A 111 -19.92 -3.70 6.89
CA GLY A 111 -20.24 -3.40 5.49
C GLY A 111 -19.81 -2.01 4.98
N ARG A 112 -19.20 -1.17 5.81
CA ARG A 112 -18.74 0.17 5.42
C ARG A 112 -17.49 0.09 4.53
N GLN A 113 -17.39 1.02 3.59
CA GLN A 113 -16.19 1.20 2.79
C GLN A 113 -15.04 1.85 3.59
N GLY A 114 -13.80 1.71 3.11
CA GLY A 114 -12.63 2.30 3.77
C GLY A 114 -12.04 1.40 4.86
N PHE A 115 -12.49 0.15 4.95
CA PHE A 115 -11.88 -0.86 5.81
C PHE A 115 -11.12 -1.87 4.98
N GLY A 116 -9.97 -2.32 5.50
CA GLY A 116 -9.12 -3.23 4.76
C GLY A 116 -8.31 -4.17 5.62
N MET A 117 -7.60 -5.04 4.93
CA MET A 117 -6.68 -5.99 5.55
C MET A 117 -5.40 -6.16 4.72
N PHE A 118 -4.30 -6.45 5.41
CA PHE A 118 -3.08 -6.97 4.81
C PHE A 118 -3.01 -8.46 5.13
N ILE A 119 -3.02 -9.30 4.09
CA ILE A 119 -3.07 -10.77 4.24
C ILE A 119 -2.04 -11.41 3.32
N ASP A 120 -1.16 -12.26 3.85
CA ASP A 120 -0.18 -13.02 3.06
C ASP A 120 -0.78 -14.25 2.36
N GLY A 121 -0.03 -14.82 1.41
CA GLY A 121 -0.43 -16.03 0.70
C GLY A 121 -0.03 -17.33 1.38
N ARG A 122 0.95 -17.32 2.31
CA ARG A 122 1.52 -18.54 2.91
C ARG A 122 0.57 -19.16 3.94
N TYR A 123 0.09 -18.37 4.89
CA TYR A 123 -0.86 -18.79 5.93
C TYR A 123 -2.24 -18.16 5.77
N GLY A 124 -2.38 -17.17 4.91
CA GLY A 124 -3.60 -16.39 4.76
C GLY A 124 -4.49 -16.82 3.59
N ARG A 125 -4.26 -17.97 2.94
CA ARG A 125 -5.03 -18.37 1.76
C ARG A 125 -6.54 -18.40 2.01
N GLU A 126 -7.00 -19.07 3.06
CA GLU A 126 -8.42 -19.12 3.42
C GLU A 126 -8.92 -17.73 3.86
N ALA A 127 -8.11 -16.99 4.61
CA ALA A 127 -8.43 -15.62 5.02
C ALA A 127 -8.63 -14.69 3.81
N LEU A 128 -7.88 -14.85 2.72
CA LEU A 128 -8.05 -14.08 1.47
C LEU A 128 -9.43 -14.35 0.83
N PHE A 129 -9.88 -15.60 0.81
CA PHE A 129 -11.22 -15.95 0.32
C PHE A 129 -12.30 -15.32 1.21
N ARG A 130 -12.19 -15.48 2.54
CA ARG A 130 -13.16 -14.89 3.49
C ARG A 130 -13.20 -13.37 3.43
N ALA A 131 -12.05 -12.70 3.24
CA ALA A 131 -12.00 -11.25 3.11
C ALA A 131 -12.78 -10.74 1.88
N ALA A 132 -12.79 -11.51 0.78
CA ALA A 132 -13.55 -11.17 -0.42
C ALA A 132 -15.08 -11.17 -0.18
N ASP A 133 -15.58 -12.08 0.66
CA ASP A 133 -17.01 -12.16 1.03
C ASP A 133 -17.49 -10.89 1.75
N HIS A 134 -16.59 -10.20 2.45
CA HIS A 134 -16.88 -9.01 3.26
C HIS A 134 -16.58 -7.67 2.56
N LYS A 135 -16.20 -7.69 1.27
CA LYS A 135 -15.85 -6.48 0.49
C LYS A 135 -14.76 -5.62 1.15
N LEU A 136 -13.86 -6.24 1.89
CA LEU A 136 -12.72 -5.56 2.48
C LEU A 136 -11.69 -5.22 1.39
N TRP A 137 -11.09 -4.03 1.49
CA TRP A 137 -9.92 -3.72 0.70
C TRP A 137 -8.75 -4.61 1.13
N VAL A 138 -8.06 -5.26 0.20
CA VAL A 138 -7.01 -6.24 0.52
C VAL A 138 -5.70 -5.84 -0.13
N ALA A 139 -4.63 -5.77 0.68
CA ALA A 139 -3.27 -5.73 0.21
C ALA A 139 -2.56 -7.05 0.52
N ARG A 140 -1.85 -7.57 -0.48
CA ARG A 140 -1.15 -8.87 -0.38
C ARG A 140 0.34 -8.69 -0.61
N PRO A 141 1.21 -9.13 0.34
CA PRO A 141 2.65 -8.98 0.25
C PRO A 141 3.27 -9.91 -0.79
N VAL A 142 4.31 -9.41 -1.47
CA VAL A 142 5.15 -10.17 -2.40
C VAL A 142 6.56 -10.39 -1.88
N GLU A 143 7.00 -9.57 -0.93
CA GLU A 143 8.34 -9.65 -0.38
C GLU A 143 8.55 -10.92 0.45
N LEU A 144 9.76 -11.47 0.40
CA LEU A 144 10.22 -12.46 1.34
C LEU A 144 10.38 -11.80 2.73
N THR A 145 9.66 -12.30 3.72
CA THR A 145 9.60 -11.68 5.04
C THR A 145 11.00 -11.52 5.66
N GLY A 146 11.37 -10.28 5.97
CA GLY A 146 12.63 -9.94 6.63
C GLY A 146 13.83 -9.88 5.70
N SER A 147 13.67 -10.06 4.39
CA SER A 147 14.78 -9.98 3.44
C SER A 147 15.38 -8.57 3.38
N ARG A 148 16.69 -8.50 3.43
CA ARG A 148 17.51 -7.32 3.17
C ARG A 148 18.88 -7.76 2.68
N PRO A 149 19.21 -7.58 1.41
CA PRO A 149 18.44 -6.88 0.36
C PRO A 149 17.06 -7.47 0.09
N LEU A 150 16.16 -6.65 -0.46
CA LEU A 150 14.81 -7.05 -0.86
C LEU A 150 14.87 -8.29 -1.76
N ASP A 151 14.04 -9.28 -1.44
CA ASP A 151 13.80 -10.48 -2.23
C ASP A 151 12.30 -10.84 -2.19
N PHE A 152 11.85 -11.71 -3.06
CA PHE A 152 10.44 -12.06 -3.20
C PHE A 152 10.14 -13.49 -2.73
N GLU A 153 8.98 -13.68 -2.11
CA GLU A 153 8.54 -14.99 -1.62
C GLU A 153 8.40 -16.03 -2.75
N TYR A 154 8.14 -15.54 -3.96
CA TYR A 154 7.94 -16.38 -5.15
C TYR A 154 9.17 -16.41 -6.09
N GLY A 155 10.31 -15.95 -5.63
CA GLY A 155 11.56 -15.95 -6.40
C GLY A 155 11.51 -15.08 -7.65
N GLY A 156 12.23 -15.52 -8.71
CA GLY A 156 12.41 -14.72 -9.92
C GLY A 156 11.19 -14.57 -10.82
N SER A 157 10.14 -15.38 -10.64
CA SER A 157 8.94 -15.39 -11.48
C SER A 157 7.79 -14.54 -10.93
N LEU A 158 8.10 -13.37 -10.37
CA LEU A 158 7.12 -12.50 -9.71
C LEU A 158 5.86 -12.26 -10.57
N GLY A 159 6.03 -11.83 -11.82
CA GLY A 159 4.91 -11.52 -12.71
C GLY A 159 3.97 -12.71 -12.94
N THR A 160 4.51 -13.92 -13.08
CA THR A 160 3.73 -15.16 -13.25
C THR A 160 2.83 -15.42 -12.05
N HIS A 161 3.33 -15.23 -10.85
CA HIS A 161 2.52 -15.41 -9.64
C HIS A 161 1.44 -14.32 -9.48
N LEU A 162 1.73 -13.09 -9.85
CA LEU A 162 0.76 -12.00 -9.78
C LEU A 162 -0.44 -12.17 -10.72
N ILE A 163 -0.28 -12.91 -11.84
CA ILE A 163 -1.39 -13.22 -12.77
C ILE A 163 -2.49 -14.02 -12.08
N GLU A 164 -2.14 -14.91 -11.15
CA GLU A 164 -3.10 -15.77 -10.44
C GLU A 164 -3.90 -15.03 -9.36
N TRP A 165 -3.48 -13.82 -8.98
CA TRP A 165 -4.14 -13.09 -7.91
C TRP A 165 -5.35 -12.31 -8.41
N PRO A 166 -6.45 -12.22 -7.65
CA PRO A 166 -7.58 -11.38 -7.99
C PRO A 166 -7.17 -9.93 -8.26
N THR A 167 -7.73 -9.32 -9.30
CA THR A 167 -7.35 -7.96 -9.75
C THR A 167 -7.65 -6.88 -8.70
N ALA A 168 -8.61 -7.13 -7.82
CA ALA A 168 -8.97 -6.22 -6.73
C ALA A 168 -7.94 -6.19 -5.58
N GLN A 169 -7.01 -7.17 -5.53
CA GLN A 169 -5.96 -7.19 -4.50
C GLN A 169 -4.82 -6.27 -4.88
N VAL A 170 -4.47 -5.34 -3.97
CA VAL A 170 -3.32 -4.45 -4.10
C VAL A 170 -2.04 -5.23 -3.81
N ILE A 171 -1.04 -5.05 -4.65
CA ILE A 171 0.28 -5.66 -4.46
C ILE A 171 1.04 -4.82 -3.43
N LYS A 172 1.43 -5.44 -2.32
CA LYS A 172 2.22 -4.76 -1.27
C LYS A 172 3.65 -5.26 -1.31
N CYS A 173 4.61 -4.35 -1.25
CA CYS A 173 6.03 -4.66 -1.17
C CYS A 173 6.68 -3.89 -0.03
N LEU A 174 7.14 -4.62 1.01
CA LEU A 174 7.95 -4.05 2.09
C LEU A 174 9.42 -4.02 1.66
N CYS A 175 10.05 -2.86 1.81
CA CYS A 175 11.48 -2.69 1.65
C CYS A 175 12.09 -2.05 2.90
N PHE A 176 13.10 -2.70 3.48
CA PHE A 176 13.94 -2.11 4.52
C PHE A 176 14.97 -1.21 3.86
N TYR A 177 14.64 0.07 3.71
CA TYR A 177 15.45 1.01 2.95
C TYR A 177 15.76 2.26 3.78
N HIS A 178 17.05 2.57 3.94
CA HIS A 178 17.50 3.81 4.55
C HIS A 178 18.28 4.64 3.50
N PRO A 179 18.10 5.97 3.42
CA PRO A 179 18.77 6.79 2.39
C PRO A 179 20.29 6.82 2.53
N ASP A 180 20.80 6.51 3.72
CA ASP A 180 22.23 6.45 4.01
C ASP A 180 22.80 5.01 4.02
N ASP A 181 22.04 4.03 3.52
CA ASP A 181 22.53 2.68 3.25
C ASP A 181 23.69 2.71 2.24
N PRO A 182 24.60 1.72 2.28
CA PRO A 182 25.61 1.56 1.24
C PRO A 182 24.98 1.56 -0.17
N GLU A 183 25.62 2.25 -1.10
CA GLU A 183 25.10 2.44 -2.46
C GLU A 183 24.75 1.10 -3.15
N GLU A 184 25.63 0.10 -3.02
CA GLU A 184 25.41 -1.22 -3.60
C GLU A 184 24.10 -1.85 -3.09
N LEU A 185 23.81 -1.74 -1.80
CA LEU A 185 22.58 -2.23 -1.19
C LEU A 185 21.37 -1.47 -1.72
N ARG A 186 21.45 -0.13 -1.76
CA ARG A 186 20.37 0.71 -2.29
C ARG A 186 20.05 0.35 -3.74
N LEU A 187 21.07 0.32 -4.61
CA LEU A 187 20.91 -0.02 -6.02
C LEU A 187 20.34 -1.42 -6.24
N ARG A 188 20.70 -2.39 -5.38
CA ARG A 188 20.12 -3.73 -5.44
C ARG A 188 18.63 -3.71 -5.08
N GLN A 189 18.25 -3.05 -4.00
CA GLN A 189 16.85 -2.93 -3.58
C GLN A 189 16.00 -2.14 -4.59
N GLU A 190 16.56 -1.06 -5.16
CA GLU A 190 15.91 -0.25 -6.19
C GLU A 190 15.61 -1.06 -7.46
N ARG A 191 16.51 -1.96 -7.88
CA ARG A 191 16.26 -2.89 -9.00
C ARG A 191 15.07 -3.81 -8.71
N GLU A 192 14.98 -4.34 -7.49
CA GLU A 192 13.87 -5.22 -7.12
C GLU A 192 12.55 -4.43 -7.00
N LEU A 193 12.57 -3.21 -6.48
CA LEU A 193 11.40 -2.31 -6.48
C LEU A 193 10.95 -1.96 -7.91
N ALA A 194 11.87 -1.72 -8.84
CA ALA A 194 11.55 -1.49 -10.24
C ALA A 194 10.88 -2.72 -10.88
N ARG A 195 11.38 -3.94 -10.60
CA ARG A 195 10.78 -5.19 -11.09
C ARG A 195 9.33 -5.38 -10.62
N VAL A 196 9.02 -5.12 -9.36
CA VAL A 196 7.65 -5.22 -8.87
C VAL A 196 6.76 -4.13 -9.45
N TYR A 197 7.30 -2.91 -9.61
CA TYR A 197 6.58 -1.81 -10.25
C TYR A 197 6.21 -2.14 -11.69
N ASP A 198 7.17 -2.59 -12.50
CA ASP A 198 6.95 -2.98 -13.90
C ASP A 198 5.93 -4.12 -14.02
N ALA A 199 6.02 -5.13 -13.14
CA ALA A 199 5.04 -6.21 -13.11
C ALA A 199 3.63 -5.69 -12.77
N CYS A 200 3.51 -4.80 -11.81
CA CYS A 200 2.22 -4.19 -11.45
C CYS A 200 1.63 -3.38 -12.60
N ARG A 201 2.44 -2.56 -13.27
CA ARG A 201 1.98 -1.75 -14.43
C ARG A 201 1.59 -2.63 -15.62
N THR A 202 2.39 -3.65 -15.92
CA THR A 202 2.08 -4.62 -16.99
C THR A 202 0.77 -5.38 -16.75
N LEU A 203 0.49 -5.72 -15.49
CA LEU A 203 -0.69 -6.51 -15.10
C LEU A 203 -1.89 -5.66 -14.68
N GLY A 204 -1.80 -4.33 -14.75
CA GLY A 204 -2.86 -3.44 -14.32
C GLY A 204 -3.21 -3.60 -12.84
N ARG A 205 -2.18 -3.52 -11.95
CA ARG A 205 -2.33 -3.69 -10.49
C ARG A 205 -1.90 -2.45 -9.73
N ASP A 206 -2.65 -2.09 -8.70
CA ASP A 206 -2.21 -1.12 -7.71
C ASP A 206 -0.99 -1.67 -6.96
N LEU A 207 0.03 -0.81 -6.77
CA LEU A 207 1.21 -1.09 -5.98
C LEU A 207 1.21 -0.23 -4.70
N LEU A 208 1.41 -0.88 -3.56
CA LEU A 208 1.70 -0.25 -2.28
C LEU A 208 3.14 -0.56 -1.90
N ILE A 209 3.97 0.47 -1.74
CA ILE A 209 5.33 0.33 -1.21
C ILE A 209 5.32 0.68 0.28
N GLU A 210 5.78 -0.26 1.09
CA GLU A 210 6.00 -0.08 2.52
C GLU A 210 7.49 0.15 2.77
N ILE A 211 7.83 1.26 3.42
CA ILE A 211 9.22 1.59 3.79
C ILE A 211 9.38 1.50 5.31
N ILE A 212 10.41 0.79 5.72
CA ILE A 212 10.92 0.78 7.09
C ILE A 212 12.40 1.18 7.04
N ALA A 213 12.70 2.41 7.46
CA ALA A 213 14.03 2.98 7.51
C ALA A 213 14.62 2.94 8.94
N GLY A 214 13.81 3.21 9.96
CA GLY A 214 14.22 3.38 11.35
C GLY A 214 14.85 2.15 12.02
N LYS A 215 14.73 0.97 11.42
CA LYS A 215 15.45 -0.23 11.87
C LYS A 215 16.93 -0.27 11.46
N HIS A 216 17.32 0.55 10.50
CA HIS A 216 18.65 0.48 9.86
C HIS A 216 19.42 1.80 9.91
N GLY A 217 18.83 2.82 10.51
CA GLY A 217 19.44 4.12 10.71
C GLY A 217 18.53 5.06 11.52
N PRO A 218 18.97 6.27 11.82
CA PRO A 218 18.16 7.25 12.54
C PRO A 218 17.00 7.73 11.68
N LEU A 219 15.79 7.76 12.26
CA LEU A 219 14.62 8.33 11.61
C LEU A 219 14.55 9.83 11.92
N LEU A 220 15.18 10.62 11.07
CA LEU A 220 15.17 12.09 11.11
C LEU A 220 13.98 12.61 10.27
N ASP A 221 13.66 13.89 10.41
CA ASP A 221 12.52 14.52 9.71
C ASP A 221 12.61 14.46 8.18
N ASP A 222 13.83 14.40 7.63
CA ASP A 222 14.09 14.28 6.19
C ASP A 222 14.30 12.84 5.70
N THR A 223 14.41 11.85 6.61
CA THR A 223 14.75 10.47 6.23
C THR A 223 13.73 9.89 5.26
N ILE A 224 12.46 9.90 5.60
CA ILE A 224 11.39 9.36 4.72
C ILE A 224 11.18 10.22 3.47
N PRO A 225 11.15 11.57 3.54
CA PRO A 225 11.13 12.42 2.35
C PRO A 225 12.24 12.10 1.33
N ARG A 226 13.48 11.87 1.79
CA ARG A 226 14.61 11.48 0.94
C ARG A 226 14.40 10.13 0.27
N VAL A 227 13.84 9.16 0.98
CA VAL A 227 13.49 7.85 0.41
C VAL A 227 12.43 8.00 -0.67
N ILE A 228 11.34 8.72 -0.38
CA ILE A 228 10.25 8.97 -1.32
C ILE A 228 10.78 9.65 -2.59
N GLN A 229 11.58 10.72 -2.43
CA GLN A 229 12.18 11.44 -3.56
C GLN A 229 13.04 10.49 -4.39
N ARG A 230 13.92 9.70 -3.75
CA ARG A 230 14.77 8.75 -4.48
C ARG A 230 13.98 7.72 -5.27
N ILE A 231 12.90 7.18 -4.72
CA ILE A 231 12.03 6.23 -5.42
C ILE A 231 11.35 6.88 -6.63
N TYR A 232 10.89 8.13 -6.49
CA TYR A 232 10.35 8.89 -7.62
C TYR A 232 11.41 9.22 -8.67
N ASP A 233 12.63 9.59 -8.26
CA ASP A 233 13.74 9.92 -9.17
C ASP A 233 14.13 8.75 -10.09
N ILE A 234 13.97 7.52 -9.62
CA ILE A 234 14.19 6.31 -10.44
C ILE A 234 12.96 5.88 -11.24
N GLY A 235 11.91 6.71 -11.29
CA GLY A 235 10.72 6.49 -12.12
C GLY A 235 9.63 5.62 -11.49
N ILE A 236 9.77 5.20 -10.23
CA ILE A 236 8.77 4.37 -9.54
C ILE A 236 7.73 5.27 -8.89
N LYS A 237 6.47 5.16 -9.32
CA LYS A 237 5.31 5.89 -8.80
C LYS A 237 4.29 4.89 -8.23
N PRO A 238 4.39 4.52 -6.94
CA PRO A 238 3.43 3.60 -6.33
C PRO A 238 2.07 4.27 -6.17
N ASP A 239 1.01 3.47 -6.18
CA ASP A 239 -0.35 3.98 -5.94
C ASP A 239 -0.57 4.35 -4.48
N TRP A 240 0.07 3.61 -3.57
CA TRP A 240 0.02 3.82 -2.13
C TRP A 240 1.40 3.77 -1.51
N TRP A 241 1.59 4.58 -0.48
CA TRP A 241 2.71 4.45 0.46
C TRP A 241 2.22 3.91 1.80
N LYS A 242 3.04 3.09 2.46
CA LYS A 242 2.88 2.73 3.86
C LYS A 242 4.17 3.07 4.59
N LEU A 243 4.10 4.00 5.54
CA LEU A 243 5.26 4.67 6.10
C LEU A 243 5.27 4.61 7.62
N GLU A 244 6.48 4.64 8.19
CA GLU A 244 6.67 4.72 9.63
C GLU A 244 6.07 5.99 10.22
N PRO A 245 5.52 5.92 11.46
CA PRO A 245 5.08 7.10 12.18
C PRO A 245 6.18 8.14 12.31
N GLN A 246 5.90 9.38 11.97
CA GLN A 246 6.81 10.49 12.17
C GLN A 246 6.47 11.20 13.47
N LYS A 247 7.50 11.67 14.20
CA LYS A 247 7.33 12.36 15.49
C LYS A 247 6.97 13.83 15.34
N SER A 248 7.35 14.46 14.23
CA SER A 248 7.14 15.88 14.01
C SER A 248 6.11 16.15 12.91
N ALA A 249 5.39 17.27 13.02
CA ALA A 249 4.53 17.78 11.97
C ALA A 249 5.35 18.16 10.72
N THR A 250 6.56 18.68 10.89
CA THR A 250 7.48 19.07 9.82
C THR A 250 7.82 17.88 8.92
N ALA A 251 8.10 16.69 9.51
CA ALA A 251 8.37 15.48 8.73
C ALA A 251 7.15 15.07 7.90
N TRP A 252 5.93 15.15 8.46
CA TRP A 252 4.70 14.85 7.73
C TRP A 252 4.42 15.85 6.60
N GLU A 253 4.68 17.14 6.83
CA GLU A 253 4.56 18.18 5.78
C GLU A 253 5.56 17.93 4.65
N ALA A 254 6.83 17.60 4.97
CA ALA A 254 7.84 17.26 3.97
C ALA A 254 7.47 15.99 3.16
N ILE A 255 6.86 14.98 3.78
CA ILE A 255 6.30 13.81 3.10
C ILE A 255 5.18 14.23 2.14
N ASN A 256 4.25 15.06 2.61
CA ASN A 256 3.13 15.56 1.80
C ASN A 256 3.64 16.33 0.57
N GLU A 257 4.59 17.23 0.76
CA GLU A 257 5.20 18.01 -0.33
C GLU A 257 5.93 17.11 -1.33
N SER A 258 6.71 16.13 -0.83
CA SER A 258 7.43 15.18 -1.69
C SER A 258 6.49 14.36 -2.55
N VAL A 259 5.40 13.85 -2.00
CA VAL A 259 4.40 13.09 -2.77
C VAL A 259 3.66 14.01 -3.74
N ALA A 260 3.14 15.15 -3.29
CA ALA A 260 2.34 16.06 -4.11
C ALA A 260 3.13 16.61 -5.31
N ARG A 261 4.43 16.92 -5.13
CA ARG A 261 5.31 17.42 -6.18
C ARG A 261 5.61 16.38 -7.26
N ASN A 262 5.78 15.11 -6.89
CA ASN A 262 6.22 14.06 -7.80
C ASN A 262 5.07 13.28 -8.41
N ASP A 263 3.96 13.12 -7.69
CA ASP A 263 2.81 12.33 -8.15
C ASP A 263 1.48 12.82 -7.56
N SER A 264 0.81 13.69 -8.30
CA SER A 264 -0.53 14.16 -7.95
C SER A 264 -1.61 13.08 -8.00
N TYR A 265 -1.30 11.93 -8.60
CA TYR A 265 -2.19 10.78 -8.70
C TYR A 265 -1.98 9.73 -7.61
N CYS A 266 -0.99 9.90 -6.74
CA CYS A 266 -0.81 9.00 -5.59
C CYS A 266 -2.10 8.95 -4.77
N ARG A 267 -2.59 7.74 -4.46
CA ARG A 267 -3.83 7.55 -3.69
C ARG A 267 -3.67 7.97 -2.23
N GLY A 268 -2.44 7.90 -1.70
CA GLY A 268 -2.11 8.41 -0.39
C GLY A 268 -1.13 7.56 0.41
N VAL A 269 -0.96 7.99 1.64
CA VAL A 269 -0.07 7.38 2.64
C VAL A 269 -0.89 6.71 3.74
N MET A 270 -0.50 5.50 4.12
CA MET A 270 -0.99 4.79 5.29
C MET A 270 0.08 4.77 6.38
N VAL A 271 -0.30 5.09 7.62
CA VAL A 271 0.60 5.02 8.78
C VAL A 271 0.72 3.56 9.22
N LEU A 272 1.94 3.05 9.35
CA LEU A 272 2.18 1.70 9.87
C LEU A 272 2.34 1.67 11.39
N GLY A 273 2.08 0.50 12.02
CA GLY A 273 2.04 0.40 13.48
C GLY A 273 3.37 0.08 14.16
N LEU A 274 4.29 -0.65 13.50
CA LEU A 274 5.59 -1.10 14.05
C LEU A 274 5.55 -1.75 15.45
N GLU A 275 4.40 -2.36 15.83
CA GLU A 275 4.21 -2.92 17.19
C GLU A 275 4.25 -1.85 18.31
N ALA A 276 4.01 -0.60 17.94
CA ALA A 276 3.97 0.49 18.91
C ALA A 276 2.82 0.31 19.91
N PRO A 277 2.99 0.75 21.16
CA PRO A 277 1.90 0.85 22.12
C PRO A 277 0.72 1.65 21.58
N PHE A 278 -0.49 1.36 22.04
CA PHE A 278 -1.70 2.05 21.59
C PHE A 278 -1.60 3.58 21.75
N ALA A 279 -1.06 4.06 22.87
CA ALA A 279 -0.90 5.50 23.13
C ALA A 279 -0.02 6.18 22.08
N ASP A 280 1.10 5.54 21.67
CA ASP A 280 2.02 6.08 20.67
C ASP A 280 1.38 6.14 19.28
N LEU A 281 0.51 5.16 18.95
CA LEU A 281 -0.27 5.18 17.71
C LEU A 281 -1.28 6.33 17.71
N VAL A 282 -1.95 6.59 18.83
CA VAL A 282 -2.88 7.73 18.96
C VAL A 282 -2.15 9.05 18.76
N GLU A 283 -0.96 9.21 19.34
CA GLU A 283 -0.12 10.40 19.10
C GLU A 283 0.29 10.54 17.65
N SER A 284 0.73 9.46 17.00
CA SER A 284 1.02 9.43 15.56
C SER A 284 -0.17 9.86 14.72
N PHE A 285 -1.36 9.39 15.05
CA PHE A 285 -2.58 9.76 14.32
C PHE A 285 -2.88 11.24 14.46
N ARG A 286 -2.72 11.81 15.67
CA ARG A 286 -2.87 13.26 15.91
C ARG A 286 -1.87 14.09 15.13
N ALA A 287 -0.61 13.63 15.05
CA ALA A 287 0.45 14.33 14.33
C ALA A 287 0.17 14.44 12.82
N CYS A 288 -0.42 13.41 12.21
CA CYS A 288 -0.66 13.35 10.76
C CYS A 288 -2.12 13.61 10.32
N ALA A 289 -3.05 13.77 11.25
CA ALA A 289 -4.49 13.84 10.95
C ALA A 289 -4.88 14.96 9.98
N GLY A 290 -4.17 16.09 10.00
CA GLY A 290 -4.41 17.23 9.11
C GLY A 290 -3.66 17.16 7.78
N VAL A 291 -2.78 16.19 7.59
CA VAL A 291 -1.91 16.10 6.41
C VAL A 291 -2.68 15.50 5.23
N PRO A 292 -2.83 16.22 4.10
CA PRO A 292 -3.72 15.82 3.00
C PRO A 292 -3.40 14.46 2.39
N VAL A 293 -2.11 14.11 2.26
CA VAL A 293 -1.70 12.85 1.64
C VAL A 293 -1.93 11.65 2.55
N VAL A 294 -2.03 11.83 3.89
CA VAL A 294 -2.24 10.73 4.83
C VAL A 294 -3.71 10.33 4.82
N LYS A 295 -4.00 9.12 4.35
CA LYS A 295 -5.35 8.63 4.06
C LYS A 295 -5.82 7.50 4.99
N GLY A 296 -4.98 7.05 5.91
CA GLY A 296 -5.37 5.99 6.81
C GLY A 296 -4.21 5.36 7.56
N PHE A 297 -4.45 4.17 8.07
CA PHE A 297 -3.45 3.40 8.79
C PHE A 297 -3.54 1.90 8.46
N ALA A 298 -2.46 1.18 8.73
CA ALA A 298 -2.40 -0.27 8.69
C ALA A 298 -1.63 -0.79 9.90
N VAL A 299 -2.36 -1.27 10.89
CA VAL A 299 -1.82 -1.73 12.18
C VAL A 299 -2.07 -3.23 12.33
N GLY A 300 -1.08 -3.96 12.80
CA GLY A 300 -1.12 -5.41 12.95
C GLY A 300 -0.90 -5.86 14.38
N ARG A 301 0.36 -6.02 14.79
CA ARG A 301 0.76 -6.68 16.05
C ARG A 301 0.11 -6.07 17.29
N THR A 302 -0.02 -4.77 17.36
CA THR A 302 -0.74 -4.07 18.45
C THR A 302 -2.18 -4.57 18.62
N ILE A 303 -2.81 -5.03 17.52
CA ILE A 303 -4.17 -5.57 17.54
C ILE A 303 -4.15 -7.06 17.88
N HIS A 304 -3.31 -7.85 17.20
CA HIS A 304 -3.50 -9.29 17.15
C HIS A 304 -2.47 -10.12 17.95
N ILE A 305 -1.31 -9.55 18.39
CA ILE A 305 -0.21 -10.40 18.92
C ILE A 305 -0.57 -11.11 20.21
N ASP A 306 -1.22 -10.42 21.17
CA ASP A 306 -1.64 -11.03 22.43
C ASP A 306 -2.82 -12.00 22.25
N PRO A 307 -3.89 -11.65 21.48
CA PRO A 307 -4.92 -12.63 21.11
C PRO A 307 -4.34 -13.86 20.42
N ALA A 308 -3.35 -13.71 19.51
CA ALA A 308 -2.69 -14.84 18.87
C ALA A 308 -1.99 -15.74 19.86
N ARG A 309 -1.22 -15.17 20.78
CA ARG A 309 -0.51 -15.93 21.82
C ARG A 309 -1.48 -16.70 22.71
N ALA A 310 -2.55 -16.05 23.17
CA ALA A 310 -3.53 -16.65 24.05
C ALA A 310 -4.32 -17.77 23.34
N TRP A 311 -4.74 -17.52 22.10
CA TRP A 311 -5.52 -18.48 21.32
C TRP A 311 -4.68 -19.68 20.87
N LEU A 312 -3.45 -19.46 20.38
CA LEU A 312 -2.55 -20.54 20.01
C LEU A 312 -2.18 -21.41 21.21
N ALA A 313 -2.09 -20.83 22.41
CA ALA A 313 -1.90 -21.56 23.66
C ALA A 313 -3.17 -22.28 24.16
N GLY A 314 -4.32 -22.16 23.49
CA GLY A 314 -5.58 -22.77 23.92
C GLY A 314 -6.20 -22.11 25.17
N LYS A 315 -5.80 -20.87 25.51
CA LYS A 315 -6.26 -20.16 26.71
C LYS A 315 -7.56 -19.37 26.49
N ILE A 316 -7.88 -19.06 25.24
CA ILE A 316 -9.11 -18.39 24.83
C ILE A 316 -9.76 -19.11 23.65
N SER A 317 -11.08 -18.98 23.54
CA SER A 317 -11.88 -19.50 22.43
C SER A 317 -11.74 -18.65 21.16
N ASP A 318 -12.26 -19.15 20.04
CA ASP A 318 -12.35 -18.43 18.78
C ASP A 318 -13.14 -17.12 18.93
N ALA A 319 -14.27 -17.16 19.62
CA ALA A 319 -15.11 -16.00 19.88
C ALA A 319 -14.37 -14.92 20.67
N GLU A 320 -13.69 -15.30 21.75
CA GLU A 320 -12.89 -14.37 22.56
C GLU A 320 -11.73 -13.76 21.78
N ALA A 321 -11.07 -14.54 20.91
CA ALA A 321 -10.00 -14.02 20.05
C ALA A 321 -10.54 -12.98 19.06
N VAL A 322 -11.69 -13.25 18.45
CA VAL A 322 -12.39 -12.30 17.54
C VAL A 322 -12.80 -11.03 18.30
N ASP A 323 -13.39 -11.18 19.50
CA ASP A 323 -13.85 -10.05 20.33
C ASP A 323 -12.68 -9.14 20.70
N GLN A 324 -11.57 -9.69 21.19
CA GLN A 324 -10.39 -8.92 21.56
C GLN A 324 -9.76 -8.17 20.37
N MET A 325 -9.65 -8.84 19.22
CA MET A 325 -9.12 -8.19 18.00
C MET A 325 -10.07 -7.11 17.49
N ALA A 326 -11.37 -7.35 17.49
CA ALA A 326 -12.37 -6.38 17.05
C ALA A 326 -12.39 -5.14 17.96
N GLU A 327 -12.34 -5.31 19.29
CA GLU A 327 -12.29 -4.21 20.25
C GLU A 327 -11.04 -3.33 20.04
N ARG A 328 -9.86 -3.95 19.93
CA ARG A 328 -8.60 -3.23 19.70
C ARG A 328 -8.61 -2.49 18.36
N PHE A 329 -9.12 -3.14 17.30
CA PHE A 329 -9.23 -2.49 15.99
C PHE A 329 -10.23 -1.34 16.01
N ALA A 330 -11.40 -1.51 16.60
CA ALA A 330 -12.41 -0.46 16.75
C ALA A 330 -11.87 0.75 17.53
N SER A 331 -11.07 0.51 18.58
CA SER A 331 -10.43 1.57 19.36
C SER A 331 -9.45 2.41 18.50
N LEU A 332 -8.67 1.78 17.62
CA LEU A 332 -7.80 2.49 16.68
C LEU A 332 -8.60 3.25 15.62
N VAL A 333 -9.69 2.67 15.11
CA VAL A 333 -10.62 3.34 14.18
C VAL A 333 -11.21 4.59 14.80
N SER A 334 -11.65 4.51 16.07
CA SER A 334 -12.17 5.67 16.82
C SER A 334 -11.09 6.73 16.97
N ALA A 335 -9.91 6.36 17.46
CA ALA A 335 -8.79 7.29 17.66
C ALA A 335 -8.38 8.01 16.36
N TRP A 336 -8.34 7.30 15.23
CA TRP A 336 -8.09 7.87 13.91
C TRP A 336 -9.18 8.87 13.50
N THR A 337 -10.43 8.47 13.65
CA THR A 337 -11.59 9.29 13.27
C THR A 337 -11.67 10.57 14.10
N ASP A 338 -11.43 10.45 15.41
CA ASP A 338 -11.46 11.59 16.33
C ASP A 338 -10.31 12.57 16.05
N ALA A 339 -9.09 12.05 15.77
CA ALA A 339 -7.96 12.88 15.37
C ALA A 339 -8.26 13.69 14.09
N ARG A 340 -8.90 13.05 13.10
CA ARG A 340 -9.31 13.72 11.83
C ARG A 340 -10.38 14.77 12.05
N ARG A 341 -11.40 14.49 12.88
CA ARG A 341 -12.47 15.44 13.22
C ARG A 341 -11.92 16.67 13.96
N ALA A 342 -11.03 16.46 14.90
CA ALA A 342 -10.42 17.56 15.67
C ALA A 342 -9.57 18.52 14.80
N LYS A 343 -9.09 18.07 13.64
CA LYS A 343 -8.34 18.91 12.68
C LYS A 343 -9.24 19.59 11.63
N ALA A 344 -10.47 19.10 11.46
CA ALA A 344 -11.44 19.66 10.53
C ALA A 344 -12.33 20.73 11.17
N ALA A 345 -12.39 20.79 12.53
CA ALA A 345 -13.07 21.80 13.32
C ALA A 345 -12.17 23.02 13.58
#